data_3137595776fd953222e9d9290599acdc
#
_entry.id   3137595776fd953222e9d9290599acdc
#
_cell.length_a   1.000
_cell.length_b   1.000
_cell.length_c   1.000
_cell.angle_alpha   90.00
_cell.angle_beta   90.00
_cell.angle_gamma   90.00
#
_symmetry.space_group_name_H-M   'P 1'
#
loop_
_entity.id
_entity.type
_entity.pdbx_description
1 polymer ?
#
loop_
_entity_poly.entity_id
_entity_poly.type
_entity_poly.pdbx_seq_one_letter_code
_entity_poly.pdbx_strand_id
1 'polypeptide(L)'
;MTGGKTFRQRTAEFWQWFTDNEPRLAAMIEKRGEEDVDKMVDFISGGVQLISGELNFNLGGDYEFTFTIEGKNYLFYLLPWLVEQMPEQFRGKWHFFPCMQGTHGESFGFQMYGKDVQLDEVMVGLKYKEDQNYFDIRFYDEQLCSLDDNSCYNAFYIMMELTIGEALSHIYIGNVDKADGMEAGMFPLTRLEACMTVALEEAKKEILTRPDERYSVYRMEFDTVKDLRYDMVIGTTCFSDLLQDYFNGETENADKLAACGSKAVFLVMPVGEADRSGMLKLRYEIEDRLTAEVLGKKGSG
;
A
#
# COMPACT_ATOMS: atom_id res chain seq x y z
N MET A 1 -13.83 15.04 21.57
CA MET A 1 -13.31 13.79 20.99
C MET A 1 -14.42 12.75 21.08
N THR A 2 -15.23 12.64 20.06
CA THR A 2 -16.24 11.59 19.95
C THR A 2 -15.48 10.27 19.79
N GLY A 3 -15.65 9.35 20.73
CA GLY A 3 -15.03 8.03 20.71
C GLY A 3 -15.36 7.31 19.40
N GLY A 4 -14.50 7.45 18.42
CA GLY A 4 -14.66 6.81 17.11
C GLY A 4 -14.54 5.30 17.27
N LYS A 5 -15.29 4.56 16.45
CA LYS A 5 -15.19 3.11 16.35
C LYS A 5 -13.75 2.73 15.94
N THR A 6 -13.21 1.70 16.55
CA THR A 6 -11.94 1.10 16.14
C THR A 6 -12.07 0.50 14.73
N PHE A 7 -10.94 0.30 14.04
CA PHE A 7 -10.96 -0.34 12.73
C PHE A 7 -11.57 -1.74 12.78
N ARG A 8 -11.31 -2.50 13.85
CA ARG A 8 -11.95 -3.79 14.11
C ARG A 8 -13.48 -3.72 14.13
N GLN A 9 -14.03 -2.72 14.81
CA GLN A 9 -15.49 -2.52 14.84
C GLN A 9 -16.04 -2.15 13.46
N ARG A 10 -15.34 -1.27 12.73
CA ARG A 10 -15.73 -0.89 11.36
C ARG A 10 -15.66 -2.08 10.40
N THR A 11 -14.65 -2.91 10.51
CA THR A 11 -14.51 -4.16 9.73
C THR A 11 -15.67 -5.11 10.00
N ALA A 12 -16.04 -5.30 11.27
CA ALA A 12 -17.18 -6.15 11.62
C ALA A 12 -18.50 -5.60 11.04
N GLU A 13 -18.71 -4.28 11.11
CA GLU A 13 -19.88 -3.62 10.54
C GLU A 13 -19.92 -3.72 9.00
N PHE A 14 -18.78 -3.57 8.33
CA PHE A 14 -18.71 -3.76 6.89
C PHE A 14 -19.06 -5.19 6.48
N TRP A 15 -18.48 -6.20 7.12
CA TRP A 15 -18.78 -7.59 6.79
C TRP A 15 -20.21 -8.00 7.15
N GLN A 16 -20.80 -7.39 8.19
CA GLN A 16 -22.23 -7.57 8.47
C GLN A 16 -23.08 -6.93 7.37
N TRP A 17 -22.78 -5.67 6.99
CA TRP A 17 -23.47 -4.99 5.89
C TRP A 17 -23.33 -5.78 4.59
N PHE A 18 -22.14 -6.28 4.29
CA PHE A 18 -21.90 -7.09 3.09
C PHE A 18 -22.75 -8.37 3.12
N THR A 19 -22.78 -9.06 4.25
CA THR A 19 -23.57 -10.28 4.43
C THR A 19 -25.07 -10.03 4.19
N ASP A 20 -25.59 -8.95 4.73
CA ASP A 20 -27.00 -8.60 4.62
C ASP A 20 -27.39 -8.18 3.19
N ASN A 21 -26.43 -7.72 2.40
CA ASN A 21 -26.63 -7.17 1.07
C ASN A 21 -26.01 -7.98 -0.07
N GLU A 22 -25.30 -9.07 0.20
CA GLU A 22 -24.62 -9.89 -0.79
C GLU A 22 -25.55 -10.35 -1.94
N PRO A 23 -26.78 -10.83 -1.69
CA PRO A 23 -27.66 -11.24 -2.80
C PRO A 23 -28.01 -10.09 -3.74
N ARG A 24 -28.09 -8.87 -3.23
CA ARG A 24 -28.34 -7.66 -4.04
C ARG A 24 -27.10 -7.27 -4.82
N LEU A 25 -25.93 -7.32 -4.21
CA LEU A 25 -24.64 -7.03 -4.85
C LEU A 25 -24.37 -8.04 -5.98
N ALA A 26 -24.61 -9.33 -5.74
CA ALA A 26 -24.48 -10.36 -6.75
C ALA A 26 -25.41 -10.11 -7.95
N ALA A 27 -26.68 -9.79 -7.68
CA ALA A 27 -27.64 -9.47 -8.75
C ALA A 27 -27.24 -8.24 -9.57
N MET A 28 -26.62 -7.23 -8.94
CA MET A 28 -26.09 -6.04 -9.65
C MET A 28 -24.95 -6.41 -10.60
N ILE A 29 -24.04 -7.32 -10.20
CA ILE A 29 -22.96 -7.81 -11.06
C ILE A 29 -23.54 -8.61 -12.24
N GLU A 30 -24.46 -9.53 -11.97
CA GLU A 30 -25.08 -10.40 -12.99
C GLU A 30 -25.88 -9.60 -14.03
N LYS A 31 -26.49 -8.48 -13.63
CA LYS A 31 -27.27 -7.58 -14.50
C LYS A 31 -26.49 -6.36 -14.97
N ARG A 32 -25.18 -6.44 -15.00
CA ARG A 32 -24.31 -5.34 -15.40
C ARG A 32 -24.70 -4.77 -16.77
N GLY A 33 -24.97 -3.46 -16.81
CA GLY A 33 -25.44 -2.77 -18.00
C GLY A 33 -26.95 -2.56 -18.08
N GLU A 34 -27.76 -3.18 -17.21
CA GLU A 34 -29.20 -2.96 -17.12
C GLU A 34 -29.59 -2.01 -15.96
N GLU A 35 -28.72 -1.88 -14.97
CA GLU A 35 -28.96 -1.04 -13.80
C GLU A 35 -28.33 0.36 -13.94
N ASP A 36 -28.90 1.30 -13.20
CA ASP A 36 -28.37 2.65 -13.03
C ASP A 36 -27.05 2.58 -12.25
N VAL A 37 -25.94 2.79 -12.94
CA VAL A 37 -24.57 2.69 -12.38
C VAL A 37 -24.40 3.62 -11.18
N ASP A 38 -24.96 4.84 -11.24
CA ASP A 38 -24.82 5.80 -10.16
C ASP A 38 -25.47 5.30 -8.86
N LYS A 39 -26.67 4.71 -8.96
CA LYS A 39 -27.34 4.10 -7.79
C LYS A 39 -26.59 2.90 -7.23
N MET A 40 -25.94 2.12 -8.09
CA MET A 40 -25.09 1.01 -7.66
C MET A 40 -23.86 1.53 -6.91
N VAL A 41 -23.18 2.52 -7.45
CA VAL A 41 -22.03 3.17 -6.82
C VAL A 41 -22.40 3.79 -5.48
N ASP A 42 -23.50 4.54 -5.40
CA ASP A 42 -23.98 5.13 -4.15
C ASP A 42 -24.28 4.08 -3.10
N PHE A 43 -24.92 2.98 -3.49
CA PHE A 43 -25.25 1.89 -2.57
C PHE A 43 -24.00 1.22 -2.00
N ILE A 44 -23.01 0.91 -2.85
CA ILE A 44 -21.78 0.26 -2.42
C ILE A 44 -20.93 1.25 -1.61
N SER A 45 -20.87 2.52 -2.02
CA SER A 45 -20.18 3.57 -1.27
C SER A 45 -20.68 3.67 0.18
N GLY A 46 -22.00 3.53 0.40
CA GLY A 46 -22.57 3.50 1.74
C GLY A 46 -22.02 2.38 2.63
N GLY A 47 -21.70 1.22 2.04
CA GLY A 47 -21.05 0.10 2.73
C GLY A 47 -19.55 0.37 2.99
N VAL A 48 -18.84 0.83 1.97
CA VAL A 48 -17.40 1.13 2.05
C VAL A 48 -17.11 2.25 3.05
N GLN A 49 -17.97 3.25 3.16
CA GLN A 49 -17.87 4.33 4.15
C GLN A 49 -17.92 3.85 5.60
N LEU A 50 -18.46 2.65 5.88
CA LEU A 50 -18.37 2.04 7.21
C LEU A 50 -16.90 1.78 7.61
N ILE A 51 -16.03 1.53 6.64
CA ILE A 51 -14.59 1.33 6.86
C ILE A 51 -13.88 2.68 7.00
N SER A 52 -13.98 3.50 5.97
CA SER A 52 -13.41 4.85 5.91
C SER A 52 -14.15 5.70 4.88
N GLY A 53 -14.42 6.97 5.22
CA GLY A 53 -15.02 7.93 4.28
C GLY A 53 -14.08 8.35 3.13
N GLU A 54 -12.83 7.94 3.18
CA GLU A 54 -11.81 8.26 2.16
C GLU A 54 -11.48 7.06 1.25
N LEU A 55 -12.11 5.92 1.50
CA LEU A 55 -11.86 4.69 0.78
C LEU A 55 -12.73 4.61 -0.47
N ASN A 56 -12.11 4.36 -1.60
CA ASN A 56 -12.76 4.11 -2.88
C ASN A 56 -12.71 2.60 -3.22
N PHE A 57 -13.43 2.22 -4.27
CA PHE A 57 -13.53 0.82 -4.68
C PHE A 57 -13.77 0.70 -6.18
N ASN A 58 -13.38 -0.44 -6.73
CA ASN A 58 -13.76 -0.90 -8.05
C ASN A 58 -14.51 -2.24 -7.93
N LEU A 59 -15.53 -2.42 -8.76
CA LEU A 59 -16.25 -3.67 -8.87
C LEU A 59 -15.95 -4.28 -10.24
N GLY A 60 -15.22 -5.38 -10.25
CA GLY A 60 -14.82 -6.13 -11.45
C GLY A 60 -15.87 -7.15 -11.90
N GLY A 61 -15.59 -7.82 -13.03
CA GLY A 61 -16.28 -9.04 -13.41
C GLY A 61 -15.97 -10.18 -12.42
N ASP A 62 -16.66 -11.28 -12.53
CA ASP A 62 -16.40 -12.51 -11.73
C ASP A 62 -16.36 -12.27 -10.20
N TYR A 63 -17.21 -11.36 -9.70
CA TYR A 63 -17.32 -11.03 -8.27
C TYR A 63 -16.05 -10.46 -7.64
N GLU A 64 -15.28 -9.72 -8.41
CA GLU A 64 -14.12 -8.98 -7.88
C GLU A 64 -14.53 -7.68 -7.20
N PHE A 65 -14.04 -7.48 -6.00
CA PHE A 65 -14.20 -6.27 -5.21
C PHE A 65 -12.82 -5.75 -4.80
N THR A 66 -12.40 -4.67 -5.41
CA THR A 66 -11.07 -4.08 -5.17
C THR A 66 -11.24 -2.76 -4.43
N PHE A 67 -10.60 -2.64 -3.27
CA PHE A 67 -10.40 -1.35 -2.63
C PHE A 67 -9.31 -0.57 -3.36
N THR A 68 -9.41 0.76 -3.41
CA THR A 68 -8.38 1.62 -3.99
C THR A 68 -7.90 2.62 -2.94
N ILE A 69 -6.59 2.73 -2.80
CA ILE A 69 -5.93 3.47 -1.71
C ILE A 69 -5.73 4.93 -2.09
N GLU A 70 -5.40 5.20 -3.35
CA GLU A 70 -5.27 6.54 -3.91
C GLU A 70 -4.39 7.48 -3.05
N GLY A 71 -3.20 7.00 -2.68
CA GLY A 71 -2.22 7.76 -1.91
C GLY A 71 -2.51 7.89 -0.41
N LYS A 72 -3.55 7.22 0.12
CA LYS A 72 -3.84 7.20 1.56
C LYS A 72 -3.09 6.06 2.23
N ASN A 73 -1.77 6.20 2.35
CA ASN A 73 -0.83 5.14 2.71
C ASN A 73 -1.17 4.38 3.99
N TYR A 74 -1.84 5.00 4.97
CA TYR A 74 -2.26 4.29 6.18
C TYR A 74 -3.21 3.11 5.92
N LEU A 75 -3.94 3.11 4.79
CA LEU A 75 -4.86 2.04 4.42
C LEU A 75 -4.13 0.76 3.97
N PHE A 76 -2.90 0.86 3.45
CA PHE A 76 -2.09 -0.31 3.12
C PHE A 76 -1.86 -1.25 4.30
N TYR A 77 -1.91 -0.72 5.52
CA TYR A 77 -1.65 -1.46 6.75
C TYR A 77 -2.93 -1.95 7.45
N LEU A 78 -4.09 -1.58 6.94
CA LEU A 78 -5.40 -1.91 7.50
C LEU A 78 -6.20 -2.84 6.61
N LEU A 79 -6.22 -2.58 5.31
CA LEU A 79 -7.07 -3.30 4.36
C LEU A 79 -6.70 -4.78 4.16
N PRO A 80 -5.41 -5.20 4.17
CA PRO A 80 -5.09 -6.62 4.13
C PRO A 80 -5.74 -7.39 5.29
N TRP A 81 -5.68 -6.84 6.50
CA TRP A 81 -6.34 -7.45 7.67
C TRP A 81 -7.87 -7.47 7.49
N LEU A 82 -8.49 -6.41 6.97
CA LEU A 82 -9.93 -6.38 6.69
C LEU A 82 -10.33 -7.52 5.74
N VAL A 83 -9.58 -7.70 4.64
CA VAL A 83 -9.85 -8.76 3.65
C VAL A 83 -9.67 -10.15 4.27
N GLU A 84 -8.69 -10.36 5.14
CA GLU A 84 -8.49 -11.60 5.89
C GLU A 84 -9.69 -11.95 6.78
N GLN A 85 -10.46 -10.95 7.24
CA GLN A 85 -11.66 -11.15 8.05
C GLN A 85 -12.92 -11.49 7.22
N MET A 86 -12.79 -11.65 5.91
CA MET A 86 -13.92 -12.03 5.05
C MET A 86 -14.57 -13.31 5.56
N PRO A 87 -15.91 -13.33 5.74
CA PRO A 87 -16.64 -14.53 6.16
C PRO A 87 -16.42 -15.70 5.20
N GLU A 88 -16.19 -16.89 5.75
CA GLU A 88 -15.83 -18.10 4.99
C GLU A 88 -16.83 -18.42 3.87
N GLN A 89 -18.11 -18.15 4.11
CA GLN A 89 -19.19 -18.43 3.15
C GLN A 89 -19.02 -17.66 1.82
N PHE A 90 -18.22 -16.60 1.76
CA PHE A 90 -18.03 -15.80 0.56
C PHE A 90 -16.73 -16.13 -0.20
N ARG A 91 -15.76 -16.80 0.45
CA ARG A 91 -14.43 -17.06 -0.12
C ARG A 91 -14.42 -17.87 -1.42
N GLY A 92 -15.46 -18.65 -1.64
CA GLY A 92 -15.59 -19.44 -2.88
C GLY A 92 -16.26 -18.69 -4.05
N LYS A 93 -16.79 -17.49 -3.81
CA LYS A 93 -17.53 -16.72 -4.81
C LYS A 93 -16.94 -15.32 -5.01
N TRP A 94 -16.55 -14.65 -3.95
CA TRP A 94 -16.07 -13.27 -3.99
C TRP A 94 -14.56 -13.20 -3.88
N HIS A 95 -13.95 -12.31 -4.67
CA HIS A 95 -12.53 -12.02 -4.67
C HIS A 95 -12.32 -10.58 -4.18
N PHE A 96 -11.93 -10.42 -2.92
CA PHE A 96 -11.63 -9.12 -2.34
C PHE A 96 -10.13 -8.83 -2.41
N PHE A 97 -9.80 -7.66 -2.93
CA PHE A 97 -8.42 -7.16 -3.01
C PHE A 97 -8.25 -5.93 -2.13
N PRO A 98 -7.21 -5.89 -1.28
CA PRO A 98 -6.97 -4.78 -0.34
C PRO A 98 -6.47 -3.50 -1.02
N CYS A 99 -6.05 -3.58 -2.28
CA CYS A 99 -5.60 -2.47 -3.10
C CYS A 99 -5.73 -2.84 -4.58
N MET A 100 -5.61 -1.85 -5.47
CA MET A 100 -5.68 -2.06 -6.91
C MET A 100 -4.58 -3.02 -7.36
N GLN A 101 -4.99 -4.01 -8.15
CA GLN A 101 -4.10 -4.98 -8.77
C GLN A 101 -3.58 -4.44 -10.11
N GLY A 102 -2.39 -4.84 -10.51
CA GLY A 102 -1.84 -4.50 -11.82
C GLY A 102 -2.51 -5.28 -12.95
N THR A 103 -2.30 -4.80 -14.17
CA THR A 103 -2.79 -5.45 -15.40
C THR A 103 -1.91 -6.62 -15.85
N HIS A 104 -0.81 -6.89 -15.14
CA HIS A 104 0.13 -7.98 -15.44
C HIS A 104 0.64 -7.99 -16.91
N GLY A 105 0.89 -6.79 -17.43
CA GLY A 105 1.43 -6.61 -18.77
C GLY A 105 0.39 -6.45 -19.90
N GLU A 106 -0.90 -6.49 -19.59
CA GLU A 106 -1.94 -6.15 -20.56
C GLU A 106 -1.85 -4.66 -20.92
N SER A 107 -1.97 -4.34 -22.23
CA SER A 107 -2.00 -2.97 -22.72
C SER A 107 -3.44 -2.53 -22.97
N PHE A 108 -3.71 -1.27 -22.63
CA PHE A 108 -4.96 -0.60 -22.99
C PHE A 108 -4.72 0.90 -23.18
N GLY A 109 -5.67 1.53 -23.89
CA GLY A 109 -5.68 2.97 -24.07
C GLY A 109 -6.25 3.70 -22.87
N PHE A 110 -5.66 4.84 -22.58
CA PHE A 110 -6.04 5.68 -21.47
C PHE A 110 -6.24 7.13 -21.93
N GLN A 111 -7.40 7.70 -21.68
CA GLN A 111 -7.68 9.09 -22.01
C GLN A 111 -7.62 9.96 -20.75
N MET A 112 -6.65 10.85 -20.69
CA MET A 112 -6.46 11.75 -19.56
C MET A 112 -5.91 13.11 -20.00
N TYR A 113 -6.38 14.18 -19.40
CA TYR A 113 -5.97 15.55 -19.73
C TYR A 113 -6.06 15.90 -21.23
N GLY A 114 -7.04 15.29 -21.93
CA GLY A 114 -7.25 15.49 -23.38
C GLY A 114 -6.22 14.79 -24.27
N LYS A 115 -5.44 13.85 -23.72
CA LYS A 115 -4.50 13.00 -24.44
C LYS A 115 -4.98 11.57 -24.45
N ASP A 116 -4.76 10.88 -25.56
CA ASP A 116 -4.94 9.44 -25.71
C ASP A 116 -3.57 8.78 -25.65
N VAL A 117 -3.31 8.01 -24.59
CA VAL A 117 -2.02 7.36 -24.35
C VAL A 117 -2.23 5.85 -24.24
N GLN A 118 -1.39 5.07 -24.89
CA GLN A 118 -1.38 3.62 -24.77
C GLN A 118 -0.29 3.20 -23.78
N LEU A 119 -0.57 2.24 -22.91
CA LEU A 119 0.41 1.77 -21.89
C LEU A 119 1.69 1.22 -22.51
N ASP A 120 1.61 0.60 -23.68
CA ASP A 120 2.77 0.04 -24.40
C ASP A 120 3.56 1.09 -25.18
N GLU A 121 3.05 2.31 -25.36
CA GLU A 121 3.76 3.43 -25.96
C GLU A 121 4.56 4.23 -24.92
N VAL A 122 4.17 4.18 -23.64
CA VAL A 122 4.93 4.82 -22.56
C VAL A 122 6.20 4.03 -22.29
N MET A 123 7.34 4.67 -22.47
CA MET A 123 8.64 4.06 -22.32
C MET A 123 9.24 4.35 -20.95
N VAL A 124 9.80 3.33 -20.29
CA VAL A 124 10.41 3.45 -18.96
C VAL A 124 11.82 2.89 -18.92
N GLY A 125 12.71 3.59 -18.24
CA GLY A 125 14.02 3.10 -17.82
C GLY A 125 13.99 2.75 -16.35
N LEU A 126 14.53 1.61 -15.98
CA LEU A 126 14.51 1.08 -14.61
C LEU A 126 15.91 1.02 -14.04
N LYS A 127 16.09 1.53 -12.82
CA LYS A 127 17.36 1.44 -12.08
C LYS A 127 17.12 0.89 -10.69
N TYR A 128 17.57 -0.32 -10.45
CA TYR A 128 17.48 -0.95 -9.13
C TYR A 128 18.52 -0.37 -8.16
N LYS A 129 18.09 0.01 -6.97
CA LYS A 129 18.89 0.47 -5.82
C LYS A 129 18.95 -0.66 -4.79
N GLU A 130 19.91 -1.53 -4.93
CA GLU A 130 20.00 -2.77 -4.15
C GLU A 130 20.11 -2.54 -2.64
N ASP A 131 20.82 -1.47 -2.22
CA ASP A 131 21.00 -1.08 -0.82
C ASP A 131 19.70 -0.62 -0.14
N GLN A 132 18.79 -0.06 -0.92
CA GLN A 132 17.49 0.47 -0.45
C GLN A 132 16.32 -0.44 -0.83
N ASN A 133 16.55 -1.40 -1.72
CA ASN A 133 15.53 -2.27 -2.29
C ASN A 133 14.39 -1.50 -2.98
N TYR A 134 14.75 -0.45 -3.74
CA TYR A 134 13.86 0.37 -4.55
C TYR A 134 14.31 0.44 -6.00
N PHE A 135 13.36 0.79 -6.86
CA PHE A 135 13.60 1.12 -8.25
C PHE A 135 13.39 2.61 -8.49
N ASP A 136 14.39 3.26 -9.06
CA ASP A 136 14.19 4.57 -9.67
C ASP A 136 13.69 4.36 -11.11
N ILE A 137 12.71 5.15 -11.53
CA ILE A 137 12.10 5.11 -12.85
C ILE A 137 12.39 6.42 -13.57
N ARG A 138 12.78 6.32 -14.83
CA ARG A 138 12.72 7.42 -15.79
C ARG A 138 11.70 7.08 -16.85
N PHE A 139 10.80 8.00 -17.18
CA PHE A 139 9.75 7.74 -18.16
C PHE A 139 9.75 8.76 -19.29
N TYR A 140 9.30 8.34 -20.45
CA TYR A 140 9.11 9.18 -21.62
C TYR A 140 7.89 8.70 -22.43
N ASP A 141 7.06 9.64 -22.79
CA ASP A 141 6.04 9.56 -23.83
C ASP A 141 5.81 10.95 -24.37
N GLU A 142 5.67 11.12 -25.67
CA GLU A 142 5.57 12.43 -26.31
C GLU A 142 4.30 13.18 -25.88
N GLN A 143 3.19 12.47 -25.74
CA GLN A 143 1.91 13.07 -25.35
C GLN A 143 1.91 13.47 -23.88
N LEU A 144 2.37 12.57 -22.98
CA LEU A 144 2.47 12.87 -21.55
C LEU A 144 3.45 14.03 -21.30
N CYS A 145 4.63 13.98 -21.93
CA CYS A 145 5.65 15.01 -21.74
C CYS A 145 5.27 16.37 -22.33
N SER A 146 4.22 16.45 -23.16
CA SER A 146 3.64 17.70 -23.65
C SER A 146 2.71 18.40 -22.66
N LEU A 147 2.33 17.72 -21.57
CA LEU A 147 1.53 18.28 -20.49
C LEU A 147 2.41 19.15 -19.55
N ASP A 148 1.76 19.95 -18.72
CA ASP A 148 2.45 20.55 -17.58
C ASP A 148 2.97 19.47 -16.61
N ASP A 149 3.98 19.79 -15.82
CA ASP A 149 4.66 18.80 -14.98
C ASP A 149 3.70 18.07 -14.03
N ASN A 150 2.76 18.79 -13.38
CA ASN A 150 1.83 18.17 -12.46
C ASN A 150 0.91 17.16 -13.17
N SER A 151 0.33 17.54 -14.29
CA SER A 151 -0.54 16.68 -15.09
C SER A 151 0.24 15.48 -15.66
N CYS A 152 1.48 15.71 -16.11
CA CYS A 152 2.37 14.67 -16.63
C CYS A 152 2.69 13.61 -15.58
N TYR A 153 3.17 14.03 -14.41
CA TYR A 153 3.49 13.10 -13.32
C TYR A 153 2.24 12.39 -12.79
N ASN A 154 1.12 13.10 -12.60
CA ASN A 154 -0.13 12.47 -12.16
C ASN A 154 -0.60 11.39 -13.14
N ALA A 155 -0.58 11.68 -14.44
CA ALA A 155 -0.96 10.70 -15.45
C ALA A 155 -0.02 9.49 -15.44
N PHE A 156 1.30 9.72 -15.35
CA PHE A 156 2.28 8.63 -15.29
C PHE A 156 2.09 7.76 -14.04
N TYR A 157 1.91 8.34 -12.86
CA TYR A 157 1.68 7.57 -11.61
C TYR A 157 0.42 6.71 -11.72
N ILE A 158 -0.68 7.23 -12.23
CA ILE A 158 -1.91 6.46 -12.43
C ILE A 158 -1.67 5.30 -13.41
N MET A 159 -1.00 5.54 -14.54
CA MET A 159 -0.70 4.48 -15.51
C MET A 159 0.25 3.43 -14.94
N MET A 160 1.23 3.83 -14.17
CA MET A 160 2.16 2.93 -13.50
C MET A 160 1.43 2.05 -12.46
N GLU A 161 0.59 2.64 -11.62
CA GLU A 161 -0.20 1.90 -10.64
C GLU A 161 -1.22 0.95 -11.30
N LEU A 162 -1.83 1.35 -12.40
CA LEU A 162 -2.65 0.45 -13.22
C LEU A 162 -1.84 -0.72 -13.79
N THR A 163 -0.57 -0.50 -14.12
CA THR A 163 0.29 -1.54 -14.71
C THR A 163 0.80 -2.54 -13.68
N ILE A 164 1.35 -2.07 -12.55
CA ILE A 164 2.00 -2.94 -11.56
C ILE A 164 1.19 -3.10 -10.27
N GLY A 165 0.09 -2.39 -10.12
CA GLY A 165 -0.73 -2.35 -8.91
C GLY A 165 -0.19 -1.38 -7.84
N GLU A 166 -1.10 -0.92 -6.96
CA GLU A 166 -0.76 0.01 -5.88
C GLU A 166 0.25 -0.58 -4.89
N ALA A 167 0.16 -1.89 -4.59
CA ALA A 167 1.06 -2.53 -3.64
C ALA A 167 2.51 -2.53 -4.12
N LEU A 168 2.79 -2.97 -5.35
CA LEU A 168 4.15 -2.99 -5.88
C LEU A 168 4.70 -1.58 -6.08
N SER A 169 3.85 -0.64 -6.51
CA SER A 169 4.20 0.77 -6.60
C SER A 169 4.67 1.30 -5.23
N HIS A 170 3.90 1.08 -4.19
CA HIS A 170 4.24 1.53 -2.83
C HIS A 170 5.48 0.83 -2.25
N ILE A 171 5.64 -0.48 -2.50
CA ILE A 171 6.76 -1.25 -1.94
C ILE A 171 8.07 -0.91 -2.63
N TYR A 172 8.08 -0.77 -3.96
CA TYR A 172 9.32 -0.83 -4.72
C TYR A 172 9.66 0.42 -5.51
N ILE A 173 8.73 1.36 -5.73
CA ILE A 173 9.05 2.56 -6.51
C ILE A 173 9.62 3.64 -5.60
N GLY A 174 10.81 4.10 -5.95
CA GLY A 174 11.48 5.24 -5.32
C GLY A 174 11.26 6.52 -6.11
N ASN A 175 12.31 7.06 -6.73
CA ASN A 175 12.19 8.28 -7.52
C ASN A 175 11.63 8.00 -8.91
N VAL A 176 10.76 8.90 -9.35
CA VAL A 176 10.21 8.91 -10.70
C VAL A 176 10.58 10.23 -11.36
N ASP A 177 11.27 10.17 -12.47
CA ASP A 177 11.76 11.33 -13.22
C ASP A 177 11.31 11.27 -14.68
N LYS A 178 10.86 12.42 -15.20
CA LYS A 178 10.59 12.61 -16.63
C LYS A 178 11.90 12.70 -17.39
N ALA A 179 12.02 11.97 -18.49
CA ALA A 179 13.14 12.08 -19.43
C ALA A 179 12.84 13.12 -20.53
N ASP A 180 13.89 13.76 -21.07
CA ASP A 180 13.75 14.73 -22.15
C ASP A 180 13.50 14.06 -23.52
N GLY A 181 13.64 12.74 -23.61
CA GLY A 181 13.43 11.94 -24.80
C GLY A 181 13.70 10.47 -24.56
N MET A 182 13.60 9.68 -25.63
CA MET A 182 13.94 8.25 -25.58
C MET A 182 15.40 8.04 -25.18
N GLU A 183 15.64 7.23 -24.17
CA GLU A 183 16.96 6.84 -23.70
C GLU A 183 17.27 5.37 -24.03
N ALA A 184 18.55 5.05 -24.17
CA ALA A 184 18.97 3.67 -24.44
C ALA A 184 18.61 2.76 -23.25
N GLY A 185 17.99 1.63 -23.53
CA GLY A 185 17.56 0.65 -22.52
C GLY A 185 16.16 0.87 -21.97
N MET A 186 15.45 1.90 -22.41
CA MET A 186 14.03 2.02 -22.12
C MET A 186 13.22 0.91 -22.79
N PHE A 187 12.14 0.53 -22.13
CA PHE A 187 11.19 -0.51 -22.56
C PHE A 187 9.74 -0.07 -22.26
N PRO A 188 8.74 -0.68 -22.91
CA PRO A 188 7.34 -0.34 -22.65
C PRO A 188 6.92 -0.50 -21.19
N LEU A 189 6.10 0.41 -20.68
CA LEU A 189 5.58 0.39 -19.30
C LEU A 189 4.91 -0.95 -18.96
N THR A 190 4.23 -1.57 -19.92
CA THR A 190 3.61 -2.89 -19.77
C THR A 190 4.59 -4.01 -19.35
N ARG A 191 5.90 -3.81 -19.52
CA ARG A 191 6.93 -4.75 -19.09
C ARG A 191 7.53 -4.45 -17.72
N LEU A 192 7.08 -3.37 -17.06
CA LEU A 192 7.69 -2.89 -15.83
C LEU A 192 7.70 -3.97 -14.74
N GLU A 193 6.57 -4.60 -14.46
CA GLU A 193 6.45 -5.67 -13.45
C GLU A 193 7.41 -6.83 -13.72
N ALA A 194 7.45 -7.31 -14.97
CA ALA A 194 8.35 -8.40 -15.35
C ALA A 194 9.82 -8.03 -15.20
N CYS A 195 10.20 -6.80 -15.56
CA CYS A 195 11.58 -6.32 -15.40
C CYS A 195 11.95 -6.14 -13.93
N MET A 196 11.04 -5.66 -13.08
CA MET A 196 11.26 -5.57 -11.63
C MET A 196 11.43 -6.97 -11.02
N THR A 197 10.58 -7.92 -11.39
CA THR A 197 10.67 -9.31 -10.94
C THR A 197 12.03 -9.91 -11.26
N VAL A 198 12.48 -9.81 -12.50
CA VAL A 198 13.81 -10.31 -12.90
C VAL A 198 14.93 -9.68 -12.08
N ALA A 199 14.89 -8.36 -11.89
CA ALA A 199 15.94 -7.67 -11.12
C ALA A 199 15.96 -8.10 -9.64
N LEU A 200 14.81 -8.32 -9.01
CA LEU A 200 14.70 -8.82 -7.64
C LEU A 200 15.21 -10.27 -7.52
N GLU A 201 14.85 -11.14 -8.46
CA GLU A 201 15.34 -12.52 -8.51
C GLU A 201 16.86 -12.59 -8.69
N GLU A 202 17.43 -11.79 -9.58
CA GLU A 202 18.89 -11.68 -9.77
C GLU A 202 19.60 -11.21 -8.51
N ALA A 203 18.97 -10.27 -7.77
CA ALA A 203 19.45 -9.79 -6.47
C ALA A 203 19.14 -10.75 -5.31
N LYS A 204 18.46 -11.89 -5.56
CA LYS A 204 18.03 -12.88 -4.57
C LYS A 204 17.20 -12.25 -3.46
N LYS A 205 16.33 -11.33 -3.82
CA LYS A 205 15.36 -10.71 -2.91
C LYS A 205 14.01 -11.42 -2.99
N GLU A 206 13.33 -11.51 -1.85
CA GLU A 206 11.94 -11.95 -1.82
C GLU A 206 11.05 -10.90 -2.47
N ILE A 207 10.12 -11.35 -3.31
CA ILE A 207 9.15 -10.46 -3.95
C ILE A 207 7.96 -10.33 -3.00
N LEU A 208 7.82 -9.16 -2.40
CA LEU A 208 6.70 -8.83 -1.53
C LEU A 208 5.54 -8.28 -2.36
N THR A 209 4.35 -8.74 -2.07
CA THR A 209 3.11 -8.28 -2.71
C THR A 209 2.19 -7.53 -1.74
N ARG A 210 2.56 -7.50 -0.45
CA ARG A 210 1.80 -6.85 0.62
C ARG A 210 2.68 -5.83 1.35
N PRO A 211 2.30 -4.55 1.38
CA PRO A 211 3.05 -3.52 2.08
C PRO A 211 3.23 -3.79 3.58
N ASP A 212 2.25 -4.42 4.23
CA ASP A 212 2.30 -4.78 5.65
C ASP A 212 3.30 -5.90 5.99
N GLU A 213 3.84 -6.57 4.99
CA GLU A 213 4.92 -7.56 5.14
C GLU A 213 6.32 -6.97 4.94
N ARG A 214 6.42 -5.74 4.43
CA ARG A 214 7.68 -5.06 4.26
C ARG A 214 8.16 -4.46 5.56
N TYR A 215 9.29 -4.95 6.06
CA TYR A 215 9.96 -4.39 7.23
C TYR A 215 11.20 -3.59 6.83
N SER A 216 11.22 -2.32 7.18
CA SER A 216 12.37 -1.44 6.99
C SER A 216 13.12 -1.23 8.29
N VAL A 217 14.44 -1.12 8.18
CA VAL A 217 15.31 -0.79 9.31
C VAL A 217 15.54 0.72 9.30
N TYR A 218 15.28 1.37 10.39
CA TYR A 218 15.53 2.80 10.56
C TYR A 218 16.44 3.06 11.75
N ARG A 219 17.15 4.16 11.70
CA ARG A 219 18.03 4.66 12.75
C ARG A 219 17.51 5.99 13.24
N MET A 220 17.45 6.14 14.56
CA MET A 220 17.10 7.40 15.21
C MET A 220 18.22 7.80 16.14
N GLU A 221 18.55 9.08 16.15
CA GLU A 221 19.48 9.70 17.10
C GLU A 221 18.68 10.55 18.08
N PHE A 222 18.93 10.35 19.36
CA PHE A 222 18.32 11.17 20.41
C PHE A 222 19.40 12.08 21.02
N ASP A 223 19.20 13.36 20.93
CA ASP A 223 20.10 14.38 21.51
C ASP A 223 19.76 14.60 22.99
N THR A 224 19.92 13.57 23.83
CA THR A 224 19.44 13.73 25.21
C THR A 224 20.46 13.47 26.31
N VAL A 225 21.12 12.37 26.41
CA VAL A 225 22.00 12.10 27.55
C VAL A 225 23.23 11.32 27.08
N LYS A 226 24.35 12.02 26.97
CA LYS A 226 25.61 11.44 26.45
C LYS A 226 26.17 10.25 27.25
N ASP A 227 25.79 10.12 28.52
CA ASP A 227 26.25 9.03 29.39
C ASP A 227 25.41 7.75 29.30
N LEU A 228 24.28 7.82 28.63
CA LEU A 228 23.40 6.67 28.39
C LEU A 228 23.38 6.42 26.89
N ARG A 229 23.51 5.16 26.48
CA ARG A 229 23.52 4.75 25.06
C ARG A 229 22.11 4.84 24.41
N TYR A 230 21.48 6.02 24.53
CA TYR A 230 20.19 6.35 23.91
C TYR A 230 20.31 7.24 22.68
N ASP A 231 21.50 7.71 22.39
CA ASP A 231 21.76 8.60 21.27
C ASP A 231 21.53 7.95 19.91
N MET A 232 21.32 6.62 19.91
CA MET A 232 21.03 5.89 18.69
C MET A 232 20.09 4.72 18.97
N VAL A 233 18.96 4.73 18.32
CA VAL A 233 18.01 3.62 18.30
C VAL A 233 17.88 3.07 16.88
N ILE A 234 17.97 1.76 16.74
CA ILE A 234 17.70 1.07 15.48
C ILE A 234 16.46 0.24 15.69
N GLY A 235 15.48 0.44 14.84
CA GLY A 235 14.23 -0.30 14.88
C GLY A 235 13.87 -0.88 13.51
N THR A 236 12.87 -1.74 13.52
CA THR A 236 12.25 -2.28 12.30
C THR A 236 10.75 -2.12 12.41
N THR A 237 10.11 -1.76 11.32
CA THR A 237 8.66 -1.63 11.25
C THR A 237 8.19 -1.76 9.81
N CYS A 238 6.98 -2.25 9.63
CA CYS A 238 6.30 -2.17 8.33
C CYS A 238 5.73 -0.76 8.04
N PHE A 239 5.63 0.11 9.06
CA PHE A 239 5.14 1.50 8.93
C PHE A 239 6.27 2.51 8.75
N SER A 240 7.39 2.13 8.15
CA SER A 240 8.58 2.99 8.10
C SER A 240 8.37 4.32 7.38
N ASP A 241 7.57 4.32 6.31
CA ASP A 241 7.15 5.51 5.58
C ASP A 241 6.33 6.45 6.47
N LEU A 242 5.29 5.95 7.12
CA LEU A 242 4.45 6.76 8.03
C LEU A 242 5.23 7.31 9.22
N LEU A 243 6.21 6.57 9.70
CA LEU A 243 7.09 7.03 10.78
C LEU A 243 8.06 8.10 10.31
N GLN A 244 8.63 7.94 9.11
CA GLN A 244 9.52 8.94 8.54
C GLN A 244 8.76 10.25 8.29
N ASP A 245 7.57 10.20 7.72
CA ASP A 245 6.70 11.35 7.50
C ASP A 245 6.37 12.04 8.85
N TYR A 246 6.01 11.26 9.86
CA TYR A 246 5.72 11.77 11.19
C TYR A 246 6.90 12.54 11.79
N PHE A 247 8.13 12.02 11.68
CA PHE A 247 9.33 12.69 12.16
C PHE A 247 9.71 13.93 11.34
N ASN A 248 9.30 13.99 10.08
CA ASN A 248 9.44 15.15 9.22
C ASN A 248 8.35 16.22 9.45
N GLY A 249 7.38 15.93 10.32
CA GLY A 249 6.25 16.82 10.64
C GLY A 249 5.00 16.59 9.79
N GLU A 250 5.01 15.57 8.93
CA GLU A 250 3.88 15.15 8.12
C GLU A 250 3.09 14.05 8.85
N THR A 251 2.19 14.47 9.74
CA THR A 251 1.55 13.54 10.69
C THR A 251 0.23 12.95 10.20
N GLU A 252 -0.32 13.40 9.09
CA GLU A 252 -1.69 13.10 8.68
C GLU A 252 -1.99 11.58 8.60
N ASN A 253 -1.17 10.82 7.88
CA ASN A 253 -1.36 9.38 7.74
C ASN A 253 -1.16 8.64 9.07
N ALA A 254 -0.17 9.03 9.88
CA ALA A 254 0.07 8.45 11.19
C ALA A 254 -1.10 8.74 12.16
N ASP A 255 -1.65 9.95 12.14
CA ASP A 255 -2.81 10.34 12.95
C ASP A 255 -4.08 9.58 12.54
N LYS A 256 -4.29 9.37 11.24
CA LYS A 256 -5.40 8.55 10.70
C LYS A 256 -5.25 7.09 11.11
N LEU A 257 -4.06 6.52 11.03
CA LEU A 257 -3.77 5.16 11.50
C LEU A 257 -4.06 5.03 13.01
N ALA A 258 -3.59 5.99 13.81
CA ALA A 258 -3.84 6.04 15.25
C ALA A 258 -5.33 6.17 15.59
N ALA A 259 -6.08 6.96 14.81
CA ALA A 259 -7.53 7.09 14.96
C ALA A 259 -8.28 5.79 14.65
N CYS A 260 -7.70 4.90 13.85
CA CYS A 260 -8.22 3.54 13.60
C CYS A 260 -7.90 2.55 14.72
N GLY A 261 -7.16 2.95 15.75
CA GLY A 261 -6.77 2.10 16.89
C GLY A 261 -5.42 1.43 16.75
N SER A 262 -4.72 1.64 15.63
CA SER A 262 -3.34 1.16 15.43
C SER A 262 -2.35 2.21 15.90
N LYS A 263 -1.37 1.80 16.72
CA LYS A 263 -0.36 2.72 17.29
C LYS A 263 1.03 2.14 17.12
N ALA A 264 1.96 2.99 16.70
CA ALA A 264 3.37 2.70 16.82
C ALA A 264 3.82 2.99 18.27
N VAL A 265 4.50 2.03 18.87
CA VAL A 265 5.06 2.16 20.23
C VAL A 265 6.57 2.03 20.15
N PHE A 266 7.27 3.03 20.66
CA PHE A 266 8.72 2.99 20.77
C PHE A 266 9.12 2.56 22.18
N LEU A 267 9.96 1.53 22.26
CA LEU A 267 10.58 1.12 23.51
C LEU A 267 12.04 1.57 23.51
N VAL A 268 12.34 2.50 24.36
CA VAL A 268 13.70 3.03 24.56
C VAL A 268 14.20 2.54 25.89
N MET A 269 15.31 1.81 25.90
CA MET A 269 15.89 1.25 27.11
C MET A 269 17.40 1.47 27.17
N PRO A 270 17.97 1.76 28.36
CA PRO A 270 19.40 1.73 28.53
C PRO A 270 19.92 0.29 28.34
N VAL A 271 20.87 0.12 27.46
CA VAL A 271 21.49 -1.20 27.21
C VAL A 271 22.76 -1.42 28.06
N GLY A 272 23.23 -0.41 28.76
CA GLY A 272 24.43 -0.49 29.60
C GLY A 272 25.63 -0.98 28.79
N GLU A 273 26.32 -2.00 29.33
CA GLU A 273 27.49 -2.63 28.70
C GLU A 273 27.14 -3.82 27.79
N ALA A 274 25.85 -4.06 27.52
CA ALA A 274 25.45 -5.19 26.70
C ALA A 274 26.09 -5.11 25.31
N ASP A 275 26.61 -6.22 24.84
CA ASP A 275 27.10 -6.39 23.48
C ASP A 275 25.94 -6.56 22.49
N ARG A 276 26.27 -6.63 21.20
CA ARG A 276 25.26 -6.80 20.13
C ARG A 276 24.42 -8.07 20.34
N SER A 277 25.00 -9.15 20.78
CA SER A 277 24.31 -10.43 21.02
C SER A 277 23.31 -10.30 22.15
N GLY A 278 23.71 -9.69 23.27
CA GLY A 278 22.83 -9.38 24.39
C GLY A 278 21.67 -8.47 24.05
N MET A 279 21.91 -7.44 23.22
CA MET A 279 20.86 -6.56 22.74
C MET A 279 19.85 -7.27 21.86
N LEU A 280 20.30 -8.13 20.94
CA LEU A 280 19.40 -8.93 20.09
C LEU A 280 18.58 -9.92 20.91
N LYS A 281 19.19 -10.58 21.88
CA LYS A 281 18.48 -11.48 22.77
C LYS A 281 17.39 -10.75 23.55
N LEU A 282 17.70 -9.60 24.13
CA LEU A 282 16.74 -8.78 24.86
C LEU A 282 15.59 -8.32 23.95
N ARG A 283 15.90 -7.92 22.73
CA ARG A 283 14.87 -7.56 21.73
C ARG A 283 13.89 -8.72 21.51
N TYR A 284 14.38 -9.92 21.22
CA TYR A 284 13.51 -11.07 20.98
C TYR A 284 12.68 -11.45 22.22
N GLU A 285 13.27 -11.39 23.42
CA GLU A 285 12.52 -11.64 24.65
C GLU A 285 11.37 -10.63 24.85
N ILE A 286 11.57 -9.36 24.47
CA ILE A 286 10.53 -8.34 24.54
C ILE A 286 9.47 -8.56 23.47
N GLU A 287 9.85 -8.84 22.23
CA GLU A 287 8.92 -9.13 21.14
C GLU A 287 8.04 -10.35 21.46
N ASP A 288 8.64 -11.43 21.99
CA ASP A 288 7.91 -12.63 22.39
C ASP A 288 6.91 -12.34 23.51
N ARG A 289 7.31 -11.57 24.53
CA ARG A 289 6.44 -11.21 25.64
C ARG A 289 5.32 -10.27 25.21
N LEU A 290 5.62 -9.26 24.41
CA LEU A 290 4.59 -8.36 23.86
C LEU A 290 3.59 -9.14 23.01
N THR A 291 4.05 -10.04 22.16
CA THR A 291 3.19 -10.89 21.35
C THR A 291 2.30 -11.79 22.21
N ALA A 292 2.87 -12.42 23.24
CA ALA A 292 2.13 -13.36 24.11
C ALA A 292 1.14 -12.67 25.05
N GLU A 293 1.55 -11.53 25.64
CA GLU A 293 0.84 -10.92 26.77
C GLU A 293 -0.06 -9.72 26.34
N VAL A 294 0.27 -9.04 25.23
CA VAL A 294 -0.36 -7.77 24.83
C VAL A 294 -0.96 -7.83 23.43
N LEU A 295 -0.19 -8.24 22.43
CA LEU A 295 -0.60 -8.17 21.03
C LEU A 295 -1.41 -9.38 20.57
N GLY A 296 -1.26 -10.53 21.26
CA GLY A 296 -1.85 -11.77 20.83
C GLY A 296 -1.14 -12.38 19.60
N LYS A 297 -1.69 -13.45 19.06
CA LYS A 297 -1.19 -14.02 17.80
C LYS A 297 -1.42 -13.01 16.66
N LYS A 298 -0.50 -12.97 15.69
CA LYS A 298 -0.58 -12.12 14.49
C LYS A 298 -2.01 -12.17 13.93
N GLY A 299 -2.72 -11.05 13.92
CA GLY A 299 -4.12 -10.96 13.48
C GLY A 299 -5.19 -11.02 14.57
N SER A 300 -4.86 -11.15 15.85
CA SER A 300 -5.81 -11.17 16.97
C SER A 300 -5.82 -9.89 17.83
N GLY A 301 -4.99 -8.91 17.45
CA GLY A 301 -4.86 -7.62 18.12
C GLY A 301 -5.83 -6.55 17.58
#